data_27662eee304e8ad2a9d9588c2ce021b1
#
_entry.id   27662eee304e8ad2a9d9588c2ce021b1
#
_cell.length_a   1.000
_cell.length_b   1.000
_cell.length_c   1.000
_cell.angle_alpha   90.00
_cell.angle_beta   90.00
_cell.angle_gamma   90.00
#
_symmetry.space_group_name_H-M   'P 1'
#
loop_
_entity.id
_entity.type
_entity.pdbx_description
1 polymer ?
#
loop_
_entity_poly.entity_id
_entity_poly.type
_entity_poly.pdbx_seq_one_letter_code
_entity_poly.pdbx_strand_id
1 'polypeptide(L)'
;MANPEILIIGGGIAGLSAAAALSDHARVLVLEAEEQIGFHSSGRSATMLHYALGDRLVRALTLASRRFFDDPPEHFTDVPLGKRTPVLVYAREDEREALEALDTAISPFAELNRLDAAGVHALCPLLREDAVQGIGDMNGVRLDPHALLQGNLRKLRSRGGELRTGARVSDIDREGGIWTVTSEKGDSFQAPVLIDAAGSWADQVAILAGVRPIGLQPKRRTIITFDAPPGVDAARIPFTKTVHEELYFGPEGGRLLASPMDEVPSEPADAQPDELEVALAAYRMEERTIVKVRQVHSKWAGLRTFTPDRHPAIGFAPDADGFFWLGGQGGFGLQTSPAMADVVKSLIVGTPWPIADVAPEDLLPGRFFR
;
A
#
# COMPACT_ATOMS: atom_id res chain seq x y z
N MET A 1 -11.69 31.24 8.55
CA MET A 1 -11.72 29.94 9.28
C MET A 1 -10.49 29.91 10.17
N ALA A 2 -10.53 29.20 11.30
CA ALA A 2 -9.33 29.08 12.15
C ALA A 2 -8.28 28.23 11.39
N ASN A 3 -7.00 28.57 11.52
CA ASN A 3 -5.91 27.82 10.88
C ASN A 3 -5.90 26.36 11.31
N PRO A 4 -5.55 25.42 10.43
CA PRO A 4 -5.34 24.01 10.81
C PRO A 4 -4.21 23.91 11.85
N GLU A 5 -4.26 22.86 12.66
CA GLU A 5 -3.17 22.48 13.59
C GLU A 5 -2.20 21.52 12.92
N ILE A 6 -2.70 20.79 11.91
CA ILE A 6 -1.93 19.81 11.16
C ILE A 6 -2.23 19.99 9.66
N LEU A 7 -1.18 20.20 8.86
CA LEU A 7 -1.19 20.08 7.41
C LEU A 7 -0.66 18.71 7.00
N ILE A 8 -1.33 18.07 6.04
CA ILE A 8 -0.87 16.80 5.46
C ILE A 8 -0.73 16.99 3.95
N ILE A 9 0.43 16.71 3.39
CA ILE A 9 0.68 16.71 1.95
C ILE A 9 0.49 15.29 1.41
N GLY A 10 -0.51 15.08 0.55
CA GLY A 10 -0.86 13.84 -0.10
C GLY A 10 -2.21 13.27 0.32
N GLY A 11 -3.14 13.15 -0.62
CA GLY A 11 -4.48 12.56 -0.48
C GLY A 11 -4.53 11.07 -0.86
N GLY A 12 -3.41 10.38 -0.76
CA GLY A 12 -3.33 8.92 -0.85
C GLY A 12 -3.79 8.24 0.44
N ILE A 13 -3.69 6.89 0.47
CA ILE A 13 -4.15 6.12 1.65
C ILE A 13 -3.39 6.51 2.92
N ALA A 14 -2.09 6.80 2.85
CA ALA A 14 -1.28 7.20 3.98
C ALA A 14 -1.81 8.51 4.60
N GLY A 15 -1.93 9.57 3.80
CA GLY A 15 -2.38 10.87 4.28
C GLY A 15 -3.82 10.86 4.77
N LEU A 16 -4.75 10.21 4.04
CA LEU A 16 -6.15 10.17 4.44
C LEU A 16 -6.39 9.32 5.69
N SER A 17 -5.70 8.18 5.87
CA SER A 17 -5.84 7.38 7.09
C SER A 17 -5.27 8.12 8.31
N ALA A 18 -4.13 8.79 8.16
CA ALA A 18 -3.58 9.65 9.21
C ALA A 18 -4.51 10.82 9.54
N ALA A 19 -5.04 11.49 8.51
CA ALA A 19 -6.00 12.59 8.69
C ALA A 19 -7.25 12.14 9.46
N ALA A 20 -7.81 10.99 9.10
CA ALA A 20 -8.96 10.41 9.78
C ALA A 20 -8.67 10.09 11.26
N ALA A 21 -7.49 9.51 11.55
CA ALA A 21 -7.10 9.18 12.91
C ALA A 21 -6.83 10.41 13.80
N LEU A 22 -6.30 11.48 13.21
CA LEU A 22 -5.98 12.72 13.91
C LEU A 22 -7.18 13.67 14.07
N SER A 23 -8.22 13.54 13.24
CA SER A 23 -9.34 14.47 13.19
C SER A 23 -10.20 14.51 14.44
N ASP A 24 -10.12 13.51 15.33
CA ASP A 24 -10.76 13.53 16.64
C ASP A 24 -10.00 14.42 17.65
N HIS A 25 -8.76 14.82 17.34
CA HIS A 25 -7.83 15.46 18.27
C HIS A 25 -7.34 16.84 17.81
N ALA A 26 -7.39 17.12 16.49
CA ALA A 26 -6.85 18.33 15.90
C ALA A 26 -7.64 18.73 14.64
N ARG A 27 -7.55 20.01 14.27
CA ARG A 27 -8.03 20.50 12.97
C ARG A 27 -7.00 20.13 11.89
N VAL A 28 -7.41 19.26 10.98
CA VAL A 28 -6.56 18.71 9.93
C VAL A 28 -6.96 19.24 8.56
N LEU A 29 -5.99 19.68 7.78
CA LEU A 29 -6.15 19.99 6.36
C LEU A 29 -5.24 19.08 5.53
N VAL A 30 -5.81 18.40 4.55
CA VAL A 30 -5.08 17.59 3.57
C VAL A 30 -4.97 18.35 2.25
N LEU A 31 -3.75 18.43 1.69
CA LEU A 31 -3.48 18.99 0.37
C LEU A 31 -3.15 17.85 -0.58
N GLU A 32 -3.92 17.73 -1.67
CA GLU A 32 -3.72 16.74 -2.73
C GLU A 32 -3.40 17.45 -4.04
N ALA A 33 -2.33 17.00 -4.71
CA ALA A 33 -1.89 17.59 -5.97
C ALA A 33 -2.86 17.36 -7.13
N GLU A 34 -3.46 16.16 -7.17
CA GLU A 34 -4.37 15.76 -8.23
C GLU A 34 -5.82 16.24 -7.94
N GLU A 35 -6.67 16.18 -8.96
CA GLU A 35 -8.10 16.51 -8.79
C GLU A 35 -8.87 15.42 -8.03
N GLN A 36 -8.29 14.23 -7.88
CA GLN A 36 -8.89 13.07 -7.23
C GLN A 36 -7.95 12.45 -6.20
N ILE A 37 -8.52 12.05 -5.06
CA ILE A 37 -7.78 11.30 -4.04
C ILE A 37 -7.36 9.91 -4.56
N GLY A 38 -6.19 9.45 -4.10
CA GLY A 38 -5.71 8.10 -4.41
C GLY A 38 -5.36 7.87 -5.88
N PHE A 39 -5.16 8.92 -6.68
CA PHE A 39 -4.93 8.84 -8.12
C PHE A 39 -3.72 7.97 -8.50
N HIS A 40 -2.66 8.02 -7.71
CA HIS A 40 -1.42 7.26 -7.94
C HIS A 40 -1.46 5.87 -7.28
N SER A 41 -0.48 5.53 -6.47
CA SER A 41 -0.24 4.17 -5.93
C SER A 41 -1.45 3.55 -5.25
N SER A 42 -2.25 4.32 -4.51
CA SER A 42 -3.42 3.83 -3.78
C SER A 42 -4.51 3.29 -4.71
N GLY A 43 -4.73 3.92 -5.88
CA GLY A 43 -5.72 3.51 -6.87
C GLY A 43 -5.19 2.51 -7.91
N ARG A 44 -3.90 2.18 -7.90
CA ARG A 44 -3.25 1.33 -8.94
C ARG A 44 -2.72 0.01 -8.39
N SER A 45 -3.16 -0.39 -7.20
CA SER A 45 -2.71 -1.59 -6.51
C SER A 45 -3.51 -2.83 -6.94
N ALA A 46 -2.93 -4.02 -6.77
CA ALA A 46 -3.65 -5.29 -6.81
C ALA A 46 -4.57 -5.51 -5.60
N THR A 47 -4.49 -4.64 -4.60
CA THR A 47 -5.40 -4.47 -3.45
C THR A 47 -5.59 -5.69 -2.54
N MET A 48 -4.62 -6.58 -2.46
CA MET A 48 -4.72 -7.77 -1.61
C MET A 48 -4.22 -7.50 -0.20
N LEU A 49 -4.97 -7.97 0.80
CA LEU A 49 -4.54 -8.13 2.19
C LEU A 49 -4.22 -9.60 2.43
N HIS A 50 -2.95 -9.89 2.67
CA HIS A 50 -2.44 -11.22 2.97
C HIS A 50 -1.07 -11.16 3.66
N TYR A 51 -0.66 -12.27 4.31
CA TYR A 51 0.59 -12.29 5.08
C TYR A 51 1.81 -12.77 4.29
N ALA A 52 1.64 -13.24 3.07
CA ALA A 52 2.75 -13.63 2.18
C ALA A 52 3.38 -12.42 1.46
N LEU A 53 3.39 -11.24 2.10
CA LEU A 53 3.94 -10.00 1.60
C LEU A 53 4.81 -9.34 2.67
N GLY A 54 5.99 -8.88 2.27
CA GLY A 54 6.94 -8.23 3.15
C GLY A 54 7.57 -9.18 4.18
N ASP A 55 8.22 -8.59 5.16
CA ASP A 55 8.89 -9.26 6.25
C ASP A 55 8.04 -9.31 7.55
N ARG A 56 8.69 -9.60 8.68
CA ARG A 56 8.05 -9.68 10.00
C ARG A 56 7.37 -8.36 10.39
N LEU A 57 8.00 -7.21 10.12
CA LEU A 57 7.45 -5.90 10.47
C LEU A 57 6.17 -5.61 9.67
N VAL A 58 6.20 -5.83 8.35
CA VAL A 58 5.01 -5.65 7.49
C VAL A 58 3.88 -6.59 7.88
N ARG A 59 4.20 -7.84 8.25
CA ARG A 59 3.20 -8.81 8.74
C ARG A 59 2.58 -8.38 10.06
N ALA A 60 3.37 -7.84 11.00
CA ALA A 60 2.86 -7.32 12.26
C ALA A 60 1.92 -6.11 12.06
N LEU A 61 2.28 -5.18 11.16
CA LEU A 61 1.41 -4.07 10.75
C LEU A 61 0.13 -4.56 10.09
N THR A 62 0.22 -5.60 9.25
CA THR A 62 -0.96 -6.23 8.62
C THR A 62 -1.88 -6.87 9.64
N LEU A 63 -1.32 -7.61 10.60
CA LEU A 63 -2.08 -8.24 11.69
C LEU A 63 -2.79 -7.19 12.55
N ALA A 64 -2.08 -6.14 12.95
CA ALA A 64 -2.66 -5.03 13.71
C ALA A 64 -3.78 -4.31 12.95
N SER A 65 -3.69 -4.25 11.62
CA SER A 65 -4.72 -3.64 10.75
C SER A 65 -5.94 -4.54 10.53
N ARG A 66 -5.80 -5.85 10.71
CA ARG A 66 -6.81 -6.84 10.32
C ARG A 66 -8.18 -6.58 10.89
N ARG A 67 -8.27 -6.27 12.18
CA ARG A 67 -9.54 -6.00 12.85
C ARG A 67 -10.33 -4.87 12.19
N PHE A 68 -9.64 -3.83 11.72
CA PHE A 68 -10.30 -2.70 11.06
C PHE A 68 -11.00 -3.10 9.76
N PHE A 69 -10.44 -4.04 9.01
CA PHE A 69 -11.07 -4.53 7.78
C PHE A 69 -12.19 -5.53 8.03
N ASP A 70 -12.09 -6.34 9.09
CA ASP A 70 -13.11 -7.32 9.44
C ASP A 70 -14.33 -6.66 10.13
N ASP A 71 -14.10 -5.61 10.93
CA ASP A 71 -15.12 -4.89 11.71
C ASP A 71 -14.80 -3.38 11.70
N PRO A 72 -15.06 -2.68 10.58
CA PRO A 72 -14.79 -1.26 10.47
C PRO A 72 -15.67 -0.44 11.43
N PRO A 73 -15.19 0.74 11.88
CA PRO A 73 -15.96 1.62 12.73
C PRO A 73 -17.35 1.94 12.14
N GLU A 74 -18.33 2.11 13.02
CA GLU A 74 -19.69 2.47 12.62
C GLU A 74 -19.69 3.74 11.75
N HIS A 75 -20.47 3.74 10.67
CA HIS A 75 -20.57 4.82 9.70
C HIS A 75 -19.28 5.11 8.90
N PHE A 76 -18.25 4.26 9.00
CA PHE A 76 -17.03 4.43 8.20
C PHE A 76 -17.30 4.20 6.71
N THR A 77 -18.08 3.17 6.39
CA THR A 77 -18.41 2.81 5.01
C THR A 77 -19.82 2.21 4.92
N ASP A 78 -20.47 2.40 3.77
CA ASP A 78 -21.78 1.83 3.47
C ASP A 78 -21.67 0.52 2.66
N VAL A 79 -20.44 0.16 2.26
CA VAL A 79 -20.13 -1.07 1.50
C VAL A 79 -18.98 -1.81 2.20
N PRO A 80 -18.85 -3.12 2.02
CA PRO A 80 -17.71 -3.86 2.58
C PRO A 80 -16.37 -3.28 2.12
N LEU A 81 -15.39 -3.19 3.02
CA LEU A 81 -14.02 -2.73 2.70
C LEU A 81 -13.23 -3.73 1.85
N GLY A 82 -13.77 -4.90 1.61
CA GLY A 82 -13.17 -5.88 0.74
C GLY A 82 -14.01 -7.14 0.61
N LYS A 83 -13.58 -8.01 -0.29
CA LYS A 83 -14.18 -9.33 -0.53
C LYS A 83 -13.17 -10.41 -0.14
N ARG A 84 -13.62 -11.42 0.62
CA ARG A 84 -12.80 -12.60 0.91
C ARG A 84 -12.35 -13.23 -0.40
N THR A 85 -11.05 -13.35 -0.58
CA THR A 85 -10.40 -13.91 -1.76
C THR A 85 -9.23 -14.74 -1.26
N PRO A 86 -9.27 -16.08 -1.41
CA PRO A 86 -8.17 -16.93 -1.00
C PRO A 86 -6.86 -16.53 -1.67
N VAL A 87 -5.76 -16.68 -0.95
CA VAL A 87 -4.41 -16.46 -1.48
C VAL A 87 -3.68 -17.79 -1.52
N LEU A 88 -3.09 -18.11 -2.66
CA LEU A 88 -2.25 -19.28 -2.86
C LEU A 88 -0.82 -18.83 -3.16
N VAL A 89 0.13 -19.27 -2.36
CA VAL A 89 1.55 -19.27 -2.74
C VAL A 89 1.94 -20.70 -3.06
N TYR A 90 2.51 -20.93 -4.23
CA TYR A 90 2.86 -22.26 -4.70
C TYR A 90 4.35 -22.35 -5.07
N ALA A 91 4.84 -23.57 -5.10
CA ALA A 91 6.21 -23.93 -5.43
C ALA A 91 6.25 -25.10 -6.44
N ARG A 92 7.27 -25.07 -7.30
CA ARG A 92 7.77 -26.22 -8.04
C ARG A 92 8.64 -27.11 -7.15
N GLU A 93 9.08 -28.24 -7.64
CA GLU A 93 9.87 -29.21 -6.87
C GLU A 93 11.16 -28.62 -6.29
N ASP A 94 11.88 -27.83 -7.10
CA ASP A 94 13.12 -27.15 -6.73
C ASP A 94 12.91 -25.90 -5.85
N GLU A 95 11.67 -25.47 -5.65
CA GLU A 95 11.28 -24.28 -4.88
C GLU A 95 10.72 -24.63 -3.47
N ARG A 96 10.65 -25.93 -3.09
CA ARG A 96 10.02 -26.39 -1.83
C ARG A 96 10.63 -25.77 -0.58
N GLU A 97 11.96 -25.68 -0.51
CA GLU A 97 12.65 -25.10 0.64
C GLU A 97 12.25 -23.62 0.87
N ALA A 98 12.13 -22.85 -0.21
CA ALA A 98 11.68 -21.46 -0.13
C ALA A 98 10.22 -21.36 0.38
N LEU A 99 9.35 -22.29 -0.03
CA LEU A 99 7.97 -22.35 0.45
C LEU A 99 7.89 -22.70 1.95
N GLU A 100 8.68 -23.65 2.41
CA GLU A 100 8.75 -24.04 3.82
C GLU A 100 9.30 -22.90 4.69
N ALA A 101 10.30 -22.18 4.21
CA ALA A 101 10.83 -20.98 4.88
C ALA A 101 9.75 -19.87 4.99
N LEU A 102 8.98 -19.66 3.91
CA LEU A 102 7.88 -18.68 3.90
C LEU A 102 6.75 -19.09 4.85
N ASP A 103 6.34 -20.38 4.85
CA ASP A 103 5.32 -20.91 5.76
C ASP A 103 5.72 -20.71 7.23
N THR A 104 6.97 -21.05 7.57
CA THR A 104 7.54 -20.81 8.89
C THR A 104 7.51 -19.33 9.28
N ALA A 105 7.84 -18.45 8.34
CA ALA A 105 7.86 -17.00 8.58
C ALA A 105 6.46 -16.38 8.72
N ILE A 106 5.41 -17.02 8.17
CA ILE A 106 4.02 -16.53 8.25
C ILE A 106 3.28 -17.12 9.46
N SER A 107 3.61 -18.34 9.88
CA SER A 107 2.91 -19.08 10.93
C SER A 107 2.65 -18.29 12.24
N PRO A 108 3.48 -17.32 12.68
CA PRO A 108 3.15 -16.49 13.84
C PRO A 108 2.01 -15.49 13.61
N PHE A 109 1.64 -15.21 12.35
CA PHE A 109 0.69 -14.16 11.99
C PHE A 109 -0.63 -14.69 11.43
N ALA A 110 -0.60 -15.88 10.81
CA ALA A 110 -1.77 -16.48 10.19
C ALA A 110 -1.70 -17.99 10.18
N GLU A 111 -2.86 -18.62 10.29
CA GLU A 111 -3.03 -20.05 10.08
C GLU A 111 -3.17 -20.33 8.59
N LEU A 112 -2.26 -21.12 8.02
CA LEU A 112 -2.22 -21.42 6.58
C LEU A 112 -2.54 -22.90 6.34
N ASN A 113 -3.22 -23.19 5.24
CA ASN A 113 -3.44 -24.54 4.77
C ASN A 113 -2.23 -25.00 3.93
N ARG A 114 -1.54 -26.03 4.39
CA ARG A 114 -0.50 -26.70 3.58
C ARG A 114 -1.18 -27.59 2.56
N LEU A 115 -0.79 -27.44 1.30
CA LEU A 115 -1.41 -28.10 0.16
C LEU A 115 -0.36 -28.94 -0.57
N ASP A 116 -0.69 -30.21 -0.85
CA ASP A 116 0.01 -31.02 -1.82
C ASP A 116 -0.38 -30.65 -3.26
N ALA A 117 0.18 -31.32 -4.24
CA ALA A 117 -0.11 -31.06 -5.65
C ALA A 117 -1.62 -31.12 -5.97
N ALA A 118 -2.33 -32.12 -5.42
CA ALA A 118 -3.77 -32.24 -5.64
C ALA A 118 -4.54 -31.06 -5.05
N GLY A 119 -4.19 -30.61 -3.83
CA GLY A 119 -4.78 -29.46 -3.18
C GLY A 119 -4.49 -28.14 -3.92
N VAL A 120 -3.27 -27.98 -4.42
CA VAL A 120 -2.87 -26.81 -5.24
C VAL A 120 -3.73 -26.72 -6.51
N HIS A 121 -3.85 -27.82 -7.26
CA HIS A 121 -4.64 -27.84 -8.51
C HIS A 121 -6.15 -27.77 -8.26
N ALA A 122 -6.65 -28.32 -7.15
CA ALA A 122 -8.04 -28.15 -6.76
C ALA A 122 -8.38 -26.69 -6.44
N LEU A 123 -7.44 -25.96 -5.81
CA LEU A 123 -7.63 -24.54 -5.48
C LEU A 123 -7.41 -23.64 -6.70
N CYS A 124 -6.38 -23.90 -7.52
CA CYS A 124 -6.06 -23.12 -8.72
C CYS A 124 -5.82 -24.05 -9.93
N PRO A 125 -6.90 -24.42 -10.67
CA PRO A 125 -6.80 -25.31 -11.81
C PRO A 125 -6.07 -24.72 -13.02
N LEU A 126 -5.64 -23.46 -12.96
CA LEU A 126 -4.87 -22.82 -14.02
C LEU A 126 -3.38 -23.12 -13.97
N LEU A 127 -2.88 -23.64 -12.85
CA LEU A 127 -1.45 -23.97 -12.70
C LEU A 127 -1.04 -25.18 -13.54
N ARG A 128 0.22 -25.22 -13.96
CA ARG A 128 0.79 -26.38 -14.63
C ARG A 128 1.07 -27.51 -13.64
N GLU A 129 1.20 -28.74 -14.12
CA GLU A 129 1.42 -29.96 -13.33
C GLU A 129 2.69 -29.91 -12.46
N ASP A 130 3.66 -29.05 -12.78
CA ASP A 130 4.89 -28.83 -12.02
C ASP A 130 4.70 -27.99 -10.74
N ALA A 131 3.51 -27.46 -10.49
CA ALA A 131 3.14 -26.86 -9.22
C ALA A 131 2.79 -27.98 -8.21
N VAL A 132 3.75 -28.35 -7.37
CA VAL A 132 3.69 -29.58 -6.57
C VAL A 132 3.35 -29.38 -5.10
N GLN A 133 3.45 -28.15 -4.59
CA GLN A 133 3.17 -27.80 -3.19
C GLN A 133 2.70 -26.36 -3.08
N GLY A 134 1.91 -26.06 -2.05
CA GLY A 134 1.44 -24.68 -1.80
C GLY A 134 1.08 -24.43 -0.35
N ILE A 135 0.96 -23.15 -0.02
CA ILE A 135 0.33 -22.66 1.20
C ILE A 135 -0.85 -21.75 0.82
N GLY A 136 -1.99 -22.03 1.43
CA GLY A 136 -3.24 -21.31 1.18
C GLY A 136 -3.68 -20.48 2.38
N ASP A 137 -3.80 -19.17 2.21
CA ASP A 137 -4.50 -18.29 3.16
C ASP A 137 -5.96 -18.14 2.72
N MET A 138 -6.85 -18.90 3.37
CA MET A 138 -8.28 -18.85 3.06
C MET A 138 -8.96 -17.57 3.56
N ASN A 139 -8.26 -16.78 4.38
CA ASN A 139 -8.73 -15.54 4.98
C ASN A 139 -8.18 -14.28 4.27
N GLY A 140 -7.48 -14.45 3.15
CA GLY A 140 -7.07 -13.34 2.32
C GLY A 140 -8.26 -12.47 1.90
N VAL A 141 -8.03 -11.17 1.75
CA VAL A 141 -9.09 -10.21 1.39
C VAL A 141 -8.63 -9.36 0.21
N ARG A 142 -9.44 -9.29 -0.81
CA ARG A 142 -9.30 -8.26 -1.82
C ARG A 142 -9.96 -7.00 -1.31
N LEU A 143 -9.17 -5.98 -1.02
CA LEU A 143 -9.64 -4.70 -0.51
C LEU A 143 -10.30 -3.87 -1.60
N ASP A 144 -11.24 -3.03 -1.18
CA ASP A 144 -11.79 -1.95 -2.00
C ASP A 144 -11.07 -0.62 -1.62
N PRO A 145 -10.08 -0.18 -2.42
CA PRO A 145 -9.32 1.02 -2.11
C PRO A 145 -10.19 2.28 -2.16
N HIS A 146 -11.24 2.30 -3.01
CA HIS A 146 -12.14 3.43 -3.10
C HIS A 146 -12.99 3.55 -1.82
N ALA A 147 -13.58 2.45 -1.36
CA ALA A 147 -14.35 2.43 -0.12
C ALA A 147 -13.48 2.85 1.09
N LEU A 148 -12.23 2.38 1.13
CA LEU A 148 -11.29 2.71 2.20
C LEU A 148 -10.89 4.20 2.18
N LEU A 149 -10.56 4.76 1.02
CA LEU A 149 -10.22 6.18 0.85
C LEU A 149 -11.42 7.08 1.19
N GLN A 150 -12.61 6.76 0.69
CA GLN A 150 -13.83 7.52 0.96
C GLN A 150 -14.26 7.43 2.43
N GLY A 151 -14.09 6.27 3.07
CA GLY A 151 -14.34 6.11 4.50
C GLY A 151 -13.45 7.02 5.35
N ASN A 152 -12.14 7.06 5.06
CA ASN A 152 -11.21 7.97 5.72
C ASN A 152 -11.57 9.46 5.48
N LEU A 153 -11.91 9.83 4.25
CA LEU A 153 -12.33 11.19 3.91
C LEU A 153 -13.65 11.57 4.61
N ARG A 154 -14.61 10.64 4.67
CA ARG A 154 -15.88 10.84 5.41
C ARG A 154 -15.60 11.10 6.90
N LYS A 155 -14.74 10.29 7.52
CA LYS A 155 -14.33 10.45 8.91
C LYS A 155 -13.68 11.82 9.14
N LEU A 156 -12.70 12.21 8.31
CA LEU A 156 -12.04 13.50 8.36
C LEU A 156 -13.10 14.64 8.35
N ARG A 157 -13.98 14.64 7.34
CA ARG A 157 -15.00 15.67 7.16
C ARG A 157 -16.03 15.72 8.30
N SER A 158 -16.41 14.58 8.85
CA SER A 158 -17.36 14.51 9.98
C SER A 158 -16.83 15.19 11.25
N ARG A 159 -15.51 15.40 11.33
CA ARG A 159 -14.83 16.11 12.43
C ARG A 159 -14.41 17.53 12.06
N GLY A 160 -14.89 18.06 10.93
CA GLY A 160 -14.58 19.40 10.47
C GLY A 160 -13.22 19.56 9.81
N GLY A 161 -12.53 18.45 9.52
CA GLY A 161 -11.31 18.47 8.73
C GLY A 161 -11.59 18.70 7.24
N GLU A 162 -10.59 19.19 6.53
CA GLU A 162 -10.73 19.62 5.12
C GLU A 162 -9.77 18.87 4.20
N LEU A 163 -10.17 18.75 2.93
CA LEU A 163 -9.33 18.30 1.82
C LEU A 163 -9.37 19.36 0.72
N ARG A 164 -8.21 19.72 0.19
CA ARG A 164 -8.02 20.54 -1.01
C ARG A 164 -7.36 19.70 -2.09
N THR A 165 -8.06 19.45 -3.17
CA THR A 165 -7.55 18.81 -4.40
C THR A 165 -7.07 19.87 -5.39
N GLY A 166 -6.22 19.46 -6.37
CA GLY A 166 -5.58 20.39 -7.31
C GLY A 166 -4.69 21.41 -6.59
N ALA A 167 -4.16 21.07 -5.43
CA ALA A 167 -3.32 21.89 -4.56
C ALA A 167 -1.87 21.37 -4.54
N ARG A 168 -1.27 21.23 -5.74
CA ARG A 168 0.14 20.84 -5.86
C ARG A 168 1.02 21.86 -5.15
N VAL A 169 1.83 21.38 -4.22
CA VAL A 169 2.73 22.23 -3.42
C VAL A 169 3.92 22.67 -4.29
N SER A 170 4.25 23.96 -4.24
CA SER A 170 5.36 24.57 -4.96
C SER A 170 6.43 25.15 -4.05
N ASP A 171 6.07 25.50 -2.82
CA ASP A 171 6.99 26.08 -1.86
C ASP A 171 6.60 25.75 -0.42
N ILE A 172 7.58 25.59 0.44
CA ILE A 172 7.40 25.31 1.88
C ILE A 172 8.43 26.12 2.65
N ASP A 173 7.97 26.95 3.57
CA ASP A 173 8.81 27.73 4.47
C ASP A 173 8.42 27.49 5.94
N ARG A 174 9.34 27.83 6.85
CA ARG A 174 9.11 27.72 8.29
C ARG A 174 9.61 28.95 9.02
N GLU A 175 8.70 29.68 9.63
CA GLU A 175 9.01 30.84 10.44
C GLU A 175 8.28 30.80 11.78
N GLY A 176 8.97 31.11 12.87
CA GLY A 176 8.37 31.16 14.21
C GLY A 176 7.73 29.86 14.69
N GLY A 177 8.18 28.72 14.18
CA GLY A 177 7.62 27.41 14.52
C GLY A 177 6.39 27.00 13.68
N ILE A 178 6.01 27.80 12.70
CA ILE A 178 4.86 27.57 11.82
C ILE A 178 5.37 27.25 10.42
N TRP A 179 4.88 26.15 9.86
CA TRP A 179 5.06 25.79 8.47
C TRP A 179 4.07 26.56 7.60
N THR A 180 4.57 27.17 6.54
CA THR A 180 3.76 27.82 5.49
C THR A 180 3.95 27.05 4.20
N VAL A 181 2.87 26.47 3.69
CA VAL A 181 2.85 25.65 2.46
C VAL A 181 2.12 26.44 1.39
N THR A 182 2.77 26.69 0.25
CA THR A 182 2.19 27.43 -0.89
C THR A 182 1.95 26.47 -2.05
N SER A 183 0.75 26.52 -2.64
CA SER A 183 0.41 25.77 -3.83
C SER A 183 0.86 26.48 -5.12
N GLU A 184 0.97 25.76 -6.23
CA GLU A 184 1.23 26.33 -7.57
C GLU A 184 0.18 27.38 -7.98
N LYS A 185 -1.02 27.33 -7.40
CA LYS A 185 -2.10 28.32 -7.62
C LYS A 185 -1.95 29.59 -6.77
N GLY A 186 -0.96 29.63 -5.87
CA GLY A 186 -0.69 30.73 -4.97
C GLY A 186 -1.50 30.72 -3.68
N ASP A 187 -2.27 29.66 -3.41
CA ASP A 187 -2.93 29.48 -2.11
C ASP A 187 -1.87 29.16 -1.04
N SER A 188 -2.00 29.75 0.13
CA SER A 188 -1.10 29.57 1.26
C SER A 188 -1.82 28.99 2.47
N PHE A 189 -1.20 28.00 3.13
CA PHE A 189 -1.75 27.26 4.27
C PHE A 189 -0.70 27.22 5.38
N GLN A 190 -1.12 27.35 6.63
CA GLN A 190 -0.22 27.42 7.77
C GLN A 190 -0.60 26.45 8.88
N ALA A 191 0.39 25.73 9.44
CA ALA A 191 0.20 24.89 10.63
C ALA A 191 1.53 24.69 11.39
N PRO A 192 1.48 24.41 12.70
CA PRO A 192 2.67 24.03 13.46
C PRO A 192 3.20 22.63 13.12
N VAL A 193 2.37 21.72 12.61
CA VAL A 193 2.76 20.37 12.22
C VAL A 193 2.50 20.15 10.73
N LEU A 194 3.51 19.69 10.01
CA LEU A 194 3.47 19.34 8.61
C LEU A 194 3.77 17.85 8.45
N ILE A 195 2.80 17.07 7.95
CA ILE A 195 2.97 15.65 7.65
C ILE A 195 3.21 15.47 6.16
N ASP A 196 4.34 14.90 5.83
CA ASP A 196 4.66 14.49 4.47
C ASP A 196 4.18 13.06 4.22
N ALA A 197 3.07 12.94 3.50
CA ALA A 197 2.46 11.71 3.04
C ALA A 197 2.39 11.65 1.49
N ALA A 198 3.31 12.36 0.81
CA ALA A 198 3.32 12.56 -0.63
C ALA A 198 3.78 11.30 -1.43
N GLY A 199 3.92 10.15 -0.78
CA GLY A 199 4.22 8.88 -1.43
C GLY A 199 5.55 8.92 -2.18
N SER A 200 5.51 8.80 -3.51
CA SER A 200 6.71 8.81 -4.35
C SER A 200 7.41 10.18 -4.39
N TRP A 201 6.70 11.26 -4.09
CA TRP A 201 7.24 12.62 -4.08
C TRP A 201 7.74 13.09 -2.70
N ALA A 202 7.69 12.22 -1.67
CA ALA A 202 7.97 12.66 -0.31
C ALA A 202 9.40 13.22 -0.12
N ASP A 203 10.44 12.62 -0.71
CA ASP A 203 11.79 13.21 -0.65
C ASP A 203 11.86 14.59 -1.35
N GLN A 204 11.04 14.82 -2.40
CA GLN A 204 10.96 16.13 -3.07
C GLN A 204 10.25 17.16 -2.18
N VAL A 205 9.19 16.76 -1.47
CA VAL A 205 8.50 17.60 -0.49
C VAL A 205 9.45 17.97 0.66
N ALA A 206 10.23 17.01 1.15
CA ALA A 206 11.24 17.27 2.17
C ALA A 206 12.29 18.30 1.70
N ILE A 207 12.78 18.16 0.46
CA ILE A 207 13.74 19.13 -0.12
C ILE A 207 13.12 20.53 -0.19
N LEU A 208 11.84 20.66 -0.62
CA LEU A 208 11.13 21.95 -0.62
C LEU A 208 11.03 22.54 0.79
N ALA A 209 10.89 21.71 1.80
CA ALA A 209 10.81 22.10 3.20
C ALA A 209 12.19 22.37 3.86
N GLY A 210 13.29 22.21 3.12
CA GLY A 210 14.65 22.30 3.68
C GLY A 210 15.00 21.16 4.64
N VAL A 211 14.28 20.05 4.59
CA VAL A 211 14.47 18.85 5.39
C VAL A 211 15.31 17.83 4.62
N ARG A 212 16.21 17.14 5.31
CA ARG A 212 17.07 16.14 4.69
C ARG A 212 16.24 14.94 4.19
N PRO A 213 16.33 14.57 2.90
CA PRO A 213 15.69 13.38 2.35
C PRO A 213 16.15 12.09 3.06
N ILE A 214 15.27 11.10 3.13
CA ILE A 214 15.56 9.80 3.74
C ILE A 214 15.91 8.70 2.73
N GLY A 215 16.04 9.04 1.44
CA GLY A 215 16.45 8.13 0.38
C GLY A 215 15.32 7.24 -0.13
N LEU A 216 14.13 7.78 -0.26
CA LEU A 216 12.99 7.06 -0.81
C LEU A 216 13.20 6.71 -2.29
N GLN A 217 13.06 5.43 -2.61
CA GLN A 217 13.18 4.93 -3.97
C GLN A 217 11.83 4.43 -4.49
N PRO A 218 11.16 5.18 -5.38
CA PRO A 218 10.03 4.66 -6.13
C PRO A 218 10.45 3.54 -7.08
N LYS A 219 9.64 2.49 -7.15
CA LYS A 219 9.83 1.36 -8.06
C LYS A 219 8.54 1.07 -8.81
N ARG A 220 8.62 1.02 -10.13
CA ARG A 220 7.46 0.72 -10.97
C ARG A 220 7.01 -0.72 -10.81
N ARG A 221 5.70 -0.92 -10.76
CA ARG A 221 5.01 -2.20 -10.76
C ARG A 221 3.95 -2.19 -11.85
N THR A 222 4.08 -3.10 -12.80
CA THR A 222 3.17 -3.25 -13.95
C THR A 222 2.10 -4.29 -13.67
N ILE A 223 0.89 -4.02 -14.09
CA ILE A 223 -0.25 -4.94 -14.04
C ILE A 223 -0.92 -4.96 -15.42
N ILE A 224 -1.31 -6.15 -15.86
CA ILE A 224 -2.10 -6.38 -17.08
C ILE A 224 -3.40 -7.10 -16.75
N THR A 225 -4.43 -6.93 -17.59
CA THR A 225 -5.65 -7.75 -17.53
C THR A 225 -5.90 -8.46 -18.86
N PHE A 226 -6.44 -9.67 -18.78
CA PHE A 226 -6.73 -10.53 -19.93
C PHE A 226 -7.87 -11.48 -19.59
N ASP A 227 -8.46 -12.12 -20.62
CA ASP A 227 -9.56 -13.05 -20.42
C ASP A 227 -9.09 -14.37 -19.79
N ALA A 228 -9.89 -14.92 -18.90
CA ALA A 228 -9.71 -16.29 -18.41
C ALA A 228 -9.97 -17.29 -19.57
N PRO A 229 -9.40 -18.51 -19.51
CA PRO A 229 -9.68 -19.55 -20.47
C PRO A 229 -11.21 -19.85 -20.57
N PRO A 230 -11.70 -20.27 -21.73
CA PRO A 230 -13.10 -20.66 -21.89
C PRO A 230 -13.54 -21.69 -20.85
N GLY A 231 -14.68 -21.44 -20.20
CA GLY A 231 -15.23 -22.31 -19.16
C GLY A 231 -14.66 -22.09 -17.75
N VAL A 232 -13.70 -21.20 -17.58
CA VAL A 232 -13.16 -20.83 -16.27
C VAL A 232 -13.85 -19.56 -15.76
N ASP A 233 -14.44 -19.65 -14.57
CA ASP A 233 -14.94 -18.47 -13.85
C ASP A 233 -13.77 -17.77 -13.16
N ALA A 234 -13.33 -16.64 -13.71
CA ALA A 234 -12.23 -15.86 -13.17
C ALA A 234 -12.45 -15.46 -11.68
N ALA A 235 -13.70 -15.22 -11.28
CA ALA A 235 -14.03 -14.80 -9.91
C ALA A 235 -13.78 -15.90 -8.85
N ARG A 236 -13.59 -17.15 -9.26
CA ARG A 236 -13.29 -18.29 -8.39
C ARG A 236 -11.79 -18.60 -8.28
N ILE A 237 -10.97 -17.98 -9.12
CA ILE A 237 -9.51 -18.15 -9.06
C ILE A 237 -8.97 -17.42 -7.83
N PRO A 238 -8.16 -18.08 -6.98
CA PRO A 238 -7.51 -17.39 -5.87
C PRO A 238 -6.50 -16.35 -6.37
N PHE A 239 -6.16 -15.39 -5.53
CA PHE A 239 -4.96 -14.60 -5.78
C PHE A 239 -3.74 -15.52 -5.61
N THR A 240 -3.06 -15.78 -6.68
CA THR A 240 -1.99 -16.78 -6.75
C THR A 240 -0.66 -16.11 -7.03
N LYS A 241 0.39 -16.49 -6.30
CA LYS A 241 1.76 -16.00 -6.54
C LYS A 241 2.79 -17.13 -6.46
N THR A 242 3.88 -16.95 -7.17
CA THR A 242 5.07 -17.79 -7.03
C THR A 242 5.80 -17.50 -5.73
N VAL A 243 6.45 -18.48 -5.13
CA VAL A 243 7.20 -18.30 -3.89
C VAL A 243 8.36 -17.30 -4.04
N HIS A 244 9.03 -17.28 -5.21
CA HIS A 244 10.13 -16.37 -5.51
C HIS A 244 9.71 -14.97 -6.01
N GLU A 245 8.41 -14.65 -5.88
CA GLU A 245 7.91 -13.31 -6.26
C GLU A 245 8.16 -12.90 -7.71
N GLU A 246 8.05 -13.86 -8.63
CA GLU A 246 8.21 -13.60 -10.07
C GLU A 246 6.90 -13.28 -10.77
N LEU A 247 5.79 -13.81 -10.25
CA LEU A 247 4.46 -13.67 -10.81
C LEU A 247 3.42 -13.64 -9.69
N TYR A 248 2.45 -12.76 -9.80
CA TYR A 248 1.14 -12.97 -9.21
C TYR A 248 0.05 -12.79 -10.26
N PHE A 249 -1.08 -13.46 -10.05
CA PHE A 249 -2.30 -13.29 -10.83
C PHE A 249 -3.53 -13.53 -9.95
N GLY A 250 -4.67 -13.06 -10.39
CA GLY A 250 -5.93 -13.24 -9.65
C GLY A 250 -7.13 -12.64 -10.38
N PRO A 251 -8.30 -12.66 -9.75
CA PRO A 251 -9.54 -12.15 -10.34
C PRO A 251 -9.55 -10.62 -10.47
N GLU A 252 -10.04 -10.07 -11.59
CA GLU A 252 -10.20 -8.65 -11.83
C GLU A 252 -11.38 -8.36 -12.74
N GLY A 253 -12.50 -7.86 -12.18
CA GLY A 253 -13.64 -7.39 -12.97
C GLY A 253 -14.20 -8.40 -13.99
N GLY A 254 -14.25 -9.69 -13.63
CA GLY A 254 -14.66 -10.78 -14.53
C GLY A 254 -13.55 -11.32 -15.42
N ARG A 255 -12.36 -10.76 -15.33
CA ARG A 255 -11.13 -11.17 -16.01
C ARG A 255 -10.08 -11.65 -15.01
N LEU A 256 -8.90 -11.98 -15.50
CA LEU A 256 -7.70 -12.16 -14.70
C LEU A 256 -6.80 -10.92 -14.82
N LEU A 257 -6.17 -10.55 -13.72
CA LEU A 257 -5.00 -9.69 -13.72
C LEU A 257 -3.73 -10.50 -13.53
N ALA A 258 -2.60 -9.99 -14.01
CA ALA A 258 -1.27 -10.50 -13.67
C ALA A 258 -0.23 -9.38 -13.60
N SER A 259 0.84 -9.64 -12.85
CA SER A 259 2.02 -8.78 -12.76
C SER A 259 3.28 -9.63 -12.81
N PRO A 260 4.32 -9.20 -13.54
CA PRO A 260 5.61 -9.86 -13.53
C PRO A 260 6.42 -9.55 -12.26
N MET A 261 5.81 -8.90 -11.29
CA MET A 261 6.42 -8.47 -10.04
C MET A 261 7.68 -7.61 -10.22
N ASP A 262 7.69 -6.80 -11.30
CA ASP A 262 8.75 -5.84 -11.60
C ASP A 262 8.97 -4.84 -10.44
N GLU A 263 10.23 -4.47 -10.21
CA GLU A 263 10.66 -3.42 -9.28
C GLU A 263 11.69 -2.51 -9.95
N VAL A 264 11.32 -1.94 -11.09
CA VAL A 264 12.20 -1.05 -11.84
C VAL A 264 12.28 0.30 -11.14
N PRO A 265 13.47 0.75 -10.70
CA PRO A 265 13.67 2.08 -10.14
C PRO A 265 13.14 3.16 -11.09
N SER A 266 12.46 4.15 -10.53
CA SER A 266 11.81 5.21 -11.29
C SER A 266 11.91 6.53 -10.53
N GLU A 267 11.86 7.64 -11.27
CA GLU A 267 11.56 8.94 -10.67
C GLU A 267 10.07 9.03 -10.31
N PRO A 268 9.70 9.89 -9.34
CA PRO A 268 8.31 10.21 -9.07
C PRO A 268 7.60 10.73 -10.32
N ALA A 269 6.56 10.03 -10.77
CA ALA A 269 5.83 10.36 -12.00
C ALA A 269 4.44 9.72 -11.99
N ASP A 270 3.61 10.13 -12.94
CA ASP A 270 2.42 9.37 -13.35
C ASP A 270 2.89 8.12 -14.12
N ALA A 271 3.10 7.02 -13.37
CA ALA A 271 3.74 5.82 -13.87
C ALA A 271 2.94 5.18 -15.01
N GLN A 272 3.62 4.93 -16.11
CA GLN A 272 3.08 4.20 -17.25
C GLN A 272 3.69 2.80 -17.34
N PRO A 273 2.94 1.78 -17.78
CA PRO A 273 3.47 0.45 -18.00
C PRO A 273 4.49 0.43 -19.14
N ASP A 274 5.58 -0.30 -18.95
CA ASP A 274 6.57 -0.55 -19.99
C ASP A 274 6.18 -1.80 -20.79
N GLU A 275 6.38 -1.77 -22.11
CA GLU A 275 6.00 -2.88 -22.99
C GLU A 275 6.78 -4.16 -22.71
N LEU A 276 8.04 -4.06 -22.25
CA LEU A 276 8.82 -5.24 -21.85
C LEU A 276 8.21 -5.91 -20.62
N GLU A 277 7.76 -5.12 -19.62
CA GLU A 277 7.13 -5.65 -18.43
C GLU A 277 5.72 -6.22 -18.73
N VAL A 278 5.00 -5.61 -19.67
CA VAL A 278 3.73 -6.15 -20.18
C VAL A 278 3.95 -7.51 -20.85
N ALA A 279 4.96 -7.61 -21.72
CA ALA A 279 5.32 -8.87 -22.38
C ALA A 279 5.82 -9.92 -21.38
N LEU A 280 6.61 -9.50 -20.38
CA LEU A 280 7.10 -10.38 -19.31
C LEU A 280 5.95 -10.94 -18.47
N ALA A 281 4.94 -10.14 -18.15
CA ALA A 281 3.75 -10.61 -17.42
C ALA A 281 3.01 -11.70 -18.23
N ALA A 282 2.79 -11.48 -19.50
CA ALA A 282 2.17 -12.46 -20.39
C ALA A 282 3.03 -13.73 -20.51
N TYR A 283 4.33 -13.59 -20.71
CA TYR A 283 5.27 -14.72 -20.77
C TYR A 283 5.25 -15.56 -19.48
N ARG A 284 5.36 -14.94 -18.30
CA ARG A 284 5.34 -15.63 -17.01
C ARG A 284 4.00 -16.33 -16.75
N MET A 285 2.89 -15.72 -17.15
CA MET A 285 1.57 -16.37 -17.11
C MET A 285 1.57 -17.66 -17.96
N GLU A 286 2.08 -17.60 -19.20
CA GLU A 286 2.12 -18.77 -20.07
C GLU A 286 3.11 -19.83 -19.62
N GLU A 287 4.21 -19.41 -18.99
CA GLU A 287 5.23 -20.31 -18.44
C GLU A 287 4.73 -21.06 -17.20
N ARG A 288 4.03 -20.36 -16.31
CA ARG A 288 3.63 -20.88 -14.99
C ARG A 288 2.22 -21.51 -14.98
N THR A 289 1.41 -21.25 -16.02
CA THR A 289 0.02 -21.70 -16.09
C THR A 289 -0.33 -22.31 -17.46
N ILE A 290 -1.53 -22.89 -17.56
CA ILE A 290 -2.10 -23.36 -18.85
C ILE A 290 -2.75 -22.21 -19.65
N VAL A 291 -2.75 -21.00 -19.11
CA VAL A 291 -3.39 -19.83 -19.73
C VAL A 291 -2.54 -19.33 -20.92
N LYS A 292 -3.21 -18.94 -21.99
CA LYS A 292 -2.61 -18.21 -23.13
C LYS A 292 -3.12 -16.80 -23.14
N VAL A 293 -2.22 -15.83 -22.97
CA VAL A 293 -2.54 -14.40 -22.99
C VAL A 293 -2.62 -13.91 -24.43
N ARG A 294 -3.78 -14.09 -25.05
CA ARG A 294 -3.98 -13.73 -26.48
C ARG A 294 -4.16 -12.23 -26.68
N GLN A 295 -4.72 -11.54 -25.68
CA GLN A 295 -4.99 -10.12 -25.74
C GLN A 295 -4.90 -9.53 -24.34
N VAL A 296 -4.17 -8.41 -24.21
CA VAL A 296 -4.18 -7.56 -23.03
C VAL A 296 -5.28 -6.53 -23.22
N HIS A 297 -6.28 -6.53 -22.31
CA HIS A 297 -7.41 -5.59 -22.38
C HIS A 297 -7.10 -4.26 -21.71
N SER A 298 -6.41 -4.31 -20.56
CA SER A 298 -5.98 -3.12 -19.84
C SER A 298 -4.58 -3.35 -19.29
N LYS A 299 -3.83 -2.28 -19.18
CA LYS A 299 -2.52 -2.28 -18.54
C LYS A 299 -2.34 -0.97 -17.80
N TRP A 300 -1.71 -1.02 -16.63
CA TRP A 300 -1.36 0.16 -15.84
C TRP A 300 -0.11 -0.11 -15.01
N ALA A 301 0.47 0.94 -14.49
CA ALA A 301 1.57 0.84 -13.54
C ALA A 301 1.34 1.77 -12.36
N GLY A 302 1.90 1.38 -11.21
CA GLY A 302 1.98 2.19 -10.00
C GLY A 302 3.39 2.24 -9.46
N LEU A 303 3.69 3.23 -8.64
CA LEU A 303 4.97 3.34 -7.96
C LEU A 303 4.85 2.78 -6.54
N ARG A 304 5.71 1.83 -6.21
CA ARG A 304 5.90 1.30 -4.86
C ARG A 304 7.15 1.95 -4.28
N THR A 305 6.96 2.84 -3.32
CA THR A 305 8.08 3.64 -2.79
C THR A 305 8.63 3.01 -1.54
N PHE A 306 9.92 2.71 -1.55
CA PHE A 306 10.64 2.06 -0.46
C PHE A 306 11.67 2.98 0.14
N THR A 307 11.84 2.88 1.44
CA THR A 307 13.03 3.34 2.17
C THR A 307 14.23 2.43 1.87
N PRO A 308 15.46 2.82 2.21
CA PRO A 308 16.65 1.98 2.02
C PRO A 308 16.56 0.61 2.70
N ASP A 309 15.93 0.51 3.87
CA ASP A 309 15.72 -0.73 4.61
C ASP A 309 14.38 -1.43 4.31
N ARG A 310 13.58 -0.86 3.42
CA ARG A 310 12.26 -1.34 2.99
C ARG A 310 11.17 -1.31 4.08
N HIS A 311 11.42 -0.69 5.23
CA HIS A 311 10.42 -0.45 6.29
C HIS A 311 9.82 0.96 6.18
N PRO A 312 8.55 1.17 6.49
CA PRO A 312 7.94 2.51 6.49
C PRO A 312 8.70 3.48 7.40
N ALA A 313 8.76 4.74 6.99
CA ALA A 313 9.24 5.83 7.83
C ALA A 313 8.03 6.60 8.39
N ILE A 314 7.86 6.54 9.72
CA ILE A 314 6.75 7.19 10.43
C ILE A 314 7.31 7.90 11.66
N GLY A 315 7.25 9.24 11.70
CA GLY A 315 7.74 9.99 12.86
C GLY A 315 8.26 11.36 12.51
N PHE A 316 8.54 12.15 13.54
CA PHE A 316 9.15 13.47 13.38
C PHE A 316 10.57 13.38 12.83
N ALA A 317 10.89 14.28 11.91
CA ALA A 317 12.25 14.45 11.41
C ALA A 317 13.15 14.93 12.56
N PRO A 318 14.34 14.34 12.75
CA PRO A 318 15.23 14.76 13.84
C PRO A 318 15.91 16.10 13.61
N ASP A 319 15.90 16.60 12.38
CA ASP A 319 16.55 17.83 11.92
C ASP A 319 15.56 18.98 11.61
N ALA A 320 14.24 18.73 11.74
CA ALA A 320 13.21 19.72 11.45
C ALA A 320 12.00 19.59 12.38
N ASP A 321 11.92 20.47 13.37
CA ASP A 321 10.80 20.46 14.32
C ASP A 321 9.46 20.63 13.61
N GLY A 322 8.47 19.80 13.99
CA GLY A 322 7.11 19.85 13.44
C GLY A 322 6.99 19.26 12.02
N PHE A 323 8.08 18.81 11.37
CA PHE A 323 8.00 18.01 10.16
C PHE A 323 7.87 16.52 10.51
N PHE A 324 6.89 15.85 9.92
CA PHE A 324 6.59 14.45 10.21
C PHE A 324 6.58 13.62 8.92
N TRP A 325 7.39 12.58 8.89
CA TRP A 325 7.43 11.61 7.78
C TRP A 325 6.32 10.58 7.88
N LEU A 326 5.64 10.30 6.76
CA LEU A 326 4.71 9.20 6.60
C LEU A 326 4.87 8.59 5.20
N GLY A 327 5.97 7.88 4.99
CA GLY A 327 6.39 7.40 3.68
C GLY A 327 6.96 5.98 3.69
N GLY A 328 7.35 5.51 2.51
CA GLY A 328 8.04 4.22 2.38
C GLY A 328 7.15 2.98 2.54
N GLN A 329 5.83 3.07 2.33
CA GLN A 329 4.91 1.94 2.50
C GLN A 329 5.03 0.86 1.41
N GLY A 330 5.94 1.00 0.47
CA GLY A 330 6.20 0.00 -0.56
C GLY A 330 4.93 -0.44 -1.29
N GLY A 331 4.69 -1.75 -1.34
CA GLY A 331 3.50 -2.34 -1.97
C GLY A 331 2.39 -2.72 -1.00
N PHE A 332 2.47 -2.33 0.28
CA PHE A 332 1.59 -2.79 1.35
C PHE A 332 0.83 -1.67 2.07
N GLY A 333 0.86 -0.44 1.57
CA GLY A 333 0.24 0.73 2.21
C GLY A 333 -1.26 0.58 2.47
N LEU A 334 -2.04 -0.02 1.56
CA LEU A 334 -3.47 -0.24 1.77
C LEU A 334 -3.73 -1.17 2.96
N GLN A 335 -3.10 -2.35 2.99
CA GLN A 335 -3.35 -3.35 4.01
C GLN A 335 -2.83 -2.96 5.40
N THR A 336 -1.85 -2.05 5.48
CA THR A 336 -1.24 -1.61 6.75
C THR A 336 -1.72 -0.22 7.19
N SER A 337 -2.53 0.48 6.39
CA SER A 337 -2.93 1.86 6.67
C SER A 337 -3.64 2.07 8.00
N PRO A 338 -4.50 1.17 8.52
CA PRO A 338 -5.09 1.36 9.85
C PRO A 338 -4.06 1.36 10.98
N ALA A 339 -3.15 0.38 10.99
CA ALA A 339 -2.10 0.31 12.00
C ALA A 339 -1.12 1.49 11.92
N MET A 340 -0.76 1.90 10.70
CA MET A 340 0.10 3.07 10.51
C MET A 340 -0.58 4.37 10.95
N ALA A 341 -1.88 4.52 10.72
CA ALA A 341 -2.65 5.66 11.22
C ALA A 341 -2.68 5.72 12.75
N ASP A 342 -2.81 4.56 13.41
CA ASP A 342 -2.71 4.49 14.87
C ASP A 342 -1.30 4.81 15.39
N VAL A 343 -0.25 4.43 14.68
CA VAL A 343 1.14 4.85 14.97
C VAL A 343 1.29 6.37 14.86
N VAL A 344 0.79 6.98 13.77
CA VAL A 344 0.79 8.44 13.60
C VAL A 344 0.08 9.12 14.77
N LYS A 345 -1.11 8.64 15.14
CA LYS A 345 -1.86 9.15 16.29
C LYS A 345 -1.05 9.01 17.60
N SER A 346 -0.41 7.86 17.83
CA SER A 346 0.42 7.65 19.00
C SER A 346 1.55 8.67 19.10
N LEU A 347 2.27 8.92 18.01
CA LEU A 347 3.43 9.81 17.98
C LEU A 347 3.06 11.30 18.06
N ILE A 348 1.91 11.70 17.54
CA ILE A 348 1.50 13.12 17.50
C ILE A 348 0.65 13.49 18.72
N VAL A 349 -0.27 12.61 19.14
CA VAL A 349 -1.23 12.88 20.22
C VAL A 349 -0.73 12.35 21.56
N GLY A 350 0.21 11.39 21.56
CA GLY A 350 0.74 10.78 22.78
C GLY A 350 -0.15 9.65 23.32
N THR A 351 -0.93 8.98 22.45
CA THR A 351 -1.66 7.77 22.85
C THR A 351 -0.69 6.58 23.04
N PRO A 352 -1.06 5.53 23.78
CA PRO A 352 -0.20 4.35 23.91
C PRO A 352 0.21 3.76 22.55
N TRP A 353 1.42 3.19 22.49
CA TRP A 353 1.93 2.53 21.30
C TRP A 353 1.01 1.39 20.85
N PRO A 354 0.57 1.35 19.58
CA PRO A 354 -0.53 0.46 19.18
C PRO A 354 -0.11 -0.96 18.78
N ILE A 355 1.19 -1.24 18.60
CA ILE A 355 1.66 -2.49 17.98
C ILE A 355 2.69 -3.16 18.88
N ALA A 356 2.30 -4.21 19.60
CA ALA A 356 3.14 -4.86 20.59
C ALA A 356 4.46 -5.44 20.03
N ASP A 357 4.41 -5.98 18.79
CA ASP A 357 5.53 -6.71 18.18
C ASP A 357 6.42 -5.86 17.26
N VAL A 358 6.24 -4.55 17.25
CA VAL A 358 7.03 -3.58 16.49
C VAL A 358 7.58 -2.53 17.45
N ALA A 359 8.90 -2.37 17.50
CA ALA A 359 9.51 -1.31 18.28
C ALA A 359 9.35 0.04 17.56
N PRO A 360 9.14 1.16 18.29
CA PRO A 360 9.08 2.48 17.66
C PRO A 360 10.29 2.77 16.75
N GLU A 361 11.48 2.36 17.17
CA GLU A 361 12.75 2.57 16.47
C GLU A 361 12.77 1.96 15.06
N ASP A 362 12.00 0.89 14.84
CA ASP A 362 11.89 0.23 13.54
C ASP A 362 11.15 1.09 12.51
N LEU A 363 10.35 2.06 12.97
CA LEU A 363 9.54 2.94 12.12
C LEU A 363 10.05 4.38 12.11
N LEU A 364 10.73 4.85 13.17
CA LEU A 364 11.18 6.24 13.27
C LEU A 364 12.21 6.60 12.19
N PRO A 365 12.08 7.77 11.53
CA PRO A 365 12.99 8.22 10.47
C PRO A 365 14.42 8.46 10.96
N GLY A 366 14.62 8.66 12.27
CA GLY A 366 15.97 8.88 12.86
C GLY A 366 16.99 7.80 12.52
N ARG A 367 16.57 6.60 12.15
CA ARG A 367 17.45 5.52 11.72
C ARG A 367 18.20 5.81 10.41
N PHE A 368 17.72 6.75 9.59
CA PHE A 368 18.34 7.19 8.34
C PHE A 368 19.29 8.40 8.51
N PHE A 369 19.38 8.94 9.71
CA PHE A 369 20.18 10.14 10.02
C PHE A 369 21.49 9.81 10.79
N ARG A 370 21.80 8.53 10.91
CA ARG A 370 23.01 8.04 11.60
C ARG A 370 24.22 8.03 10.67
#